data_8030764d2997ca97f484b1e8afc7a6a0
#
_entry.id   8030764d2997ca97f484b1e8afc7a6a0
#
_cell.length_a   1.000
_cell.length_b   1.000
_cell.length_c   1.000
_cell.angle_alpha   90.00
_cell.angle_beta   90.00
_cell.angle_gamma   90.00
#
_symmetry.space_group_name_H-M   'P 1'
#
loop_
_entity.id
_entity.type
_entity.pdbx_description
1 polymer ?
#
loop_
_entity_poly.entity_id
_entity_poly.type
_entity_poly.pdbx_seq_one_letter_code
_entity_poly.pdbx_strand_id
1 'polypeptide(L)' 'MGKSIFFKDSYPVGTLINEEMIVFKSPGGYVPPYEIETFLGKKLKSAVEAETPLNFEQVE' A
#
# COMPACT_ATOMS: atom_id res chain seq x y z
N MET A 1 4.16 -17.23 -6.26
CA MET A 1 5.43 -16.55 -6.25
C MET A 1 5.25 -15.17 -6.75
N GLY A 2 5.97 -14.28 -6.29
CA GLY A 2 5.85 -12.91 -6.65
C GLY A 2 5.71 -12.09 -5.41
N LYS A 3 5.59 -10.81 -5.61
CA LYS A 3 5.55 -9.86 -4.52
C LYS A 3 4.35 -8.97 -4.65
N SER A 4 3.98 -8.38 -3.53
CA SER A 4 2.88 -7.41 -3.47
C SER A 4 3.36 -6.20 -2.71
N ILE A 5 2.56 -5.14 -2.76
CA ILE A 5 2.85 -3.91 -2.04
C ILE A 5 2.26 -4.03 -0.64
N PHE A 6 3.09 -3.82 0.37
CA PHE A 6 2.66 -3.84 1.77
C PHE A 6 3.03 -2.50 2.41
N PHE A 7 2.26 -2.12 3.42
CA PHE A 7 2.59 -0.94 4.22
C PHE A 7 3.71 -1.30 5.20
N LYS A 8 4.70 -0.43 5.32
CA LYS A 8 5.78 -0.63 6.28
C LYS A 8 5.33 -0.44 7.71
N ASP A 9 4.36 0.44 7.91
CA ASP A 9 3.98 0.87 9.25
C ASP A 9 2.49 1.17 9.24
N SER A 10 1.98 1.58 10.39
CA SER A 10 0.58 1.98 10.50
C SER A 10 0.46 3.44 10.09
N TYR A 11 -0.62 3.77 9.37
CA TYR A 11 -0.85 5.13 8.91
C TYR A 11 -2.32 5.47 9.08
N PRO A 12 -2.63 6.70 9.49
CA PRO A 12 -4.01 7.09 9.72
C PRO A 12 -4.73 7.43 8.41
N VAL A 13 -6.07 7.51 8.51
CA VAL A 13 -6.88 7.94 7.39
C VAL A 13 -6.43 9.34 6.94
N GLY A 14 -6.43 9.57 5.64
CA GLY A 14 -6.03 10.85 5.09
C GLY A 14 -4.56 10.97 4.75
N THR A 15 -3.76 9.96 5.07
CA THR A 15 -2.34 9.98 4.74
C THR A 15 -2.16 9.85 3.23
N LEU A 16 -1.29 10.68 2.67
CA LEU A 16 -0.95 10.58 1.25
C LEU A 16 0.12 9.52 1.09
N ILE A 17 -0.08 8.63 0.13
CA ILE A 17 0.82 7.51 -0.08
C ILE A 17 2.09 7.97 -0.79
N ASN A 18 3.23 7.56 -0.27
CA ASN A 18 4.51 7.79 -0.92
C ASN A 18 5.36 6.53 -0.80
N GLU A 19 6.49 6.54 -1.50
CA GLU A 19 7.32 5.33 -1.58
C GLU A 19 7.92 4.91 -0.26
N GLU A 20 8.08 5.85 0.66
CA GLU A 20 8.68 5.53 1.95
C GLU A 20 7.74 4.74 2.85
N MET A 21 6.47 4.71 2.52
CA MET A 21 5.45 4.04 3.34
C MET A 21 5.27 2.58 2.99
N ILE A 22 5.90 2.11 1.92
CA ILE A 22 5.60 0.80 1.38
C ILE A 22 6.85 -0.05 1.22
N VAL A 23 6.61 -1.35 1.14
CA VAL A 23 7.66 -2.34 0.89
C VAL A 23 7.07 -3.39 -0.02
N PHE A 24 7.92 -3.98 -0.87
CA PHE A 24 7.51 -5.05 -1.77
C PHE A 24 7.97 -6.37 -1.18
N LYS A 25 7.02 -7.24 -0.88
CA LYS A 25 7.39 -8.54 -0.31
C LYS A 25 6.36 -9.58 -0.65
N SER A 26 6.70 -10.84 -0.43
CA SER A 26 5.78 -11.95 -0.62
C SER A 26 4.75 -11.98 0.50
N PRO A 27 3.60 -12.58 0.24
CA PRO A 27 3.25 -13.28 -1.00
C PRO A 27 2.74 -12.33 -2.07
N GLY A 28 2.67 -12.84 -3.29
CA GLY A 28 1.94 -12.15 -4.34
C GLY A 28 0.44 -12.33 -4.15
N GLY A 29 -0.33 -11.87 -5.11
CA GLY A 29 -1.78 -12.04 -5.05
C GLY A 29 -2.53 -10.82 -4.57
N TYR A 30 -1.82 -9.82 -4.08
CA TYR A 30 -2.39 -8.52 -3.76
C TYR A 30 -1.99 -7.55 -4.86
N VAL A 31 -1.82 -6.28 -4.55
CA VAL A 31 -1.44 -5.30 -5.57
C VAL A 31 0.02 -5.53 -5.96
N PRO A 32 0.31 -5.77 -7.24
CA PRO A 32 1.69 -6.03 -7.64
C PRO A 32 2.54 -4.75 -7.59
N PRO A 33 3.86 -4.91 -7.43
CA PRO A 33 4.74 -3.74 -7.31
C PRO A 33 4.67 -2.77 -8.47
N TYR A 34 4.41 -3.25 -9.69
CA TYR A 34 4.40 -2.35 -10.84
C TYR A 34 3.21 -1.39 -10.83
N GLU A 35 2.24 -1.61 -9.93
CA GLU A 35 1.10 -0.70 -9.81
C GLU A 35 1.36 0.46 -8.86
N ILE A 36 2.58 0.55 -8.32
CA ILE A 36 2.84 1.56 -7.29
C ILE A 36 2.52 2.98 -7.75
N GLU A 37 2.79 3.29 -9.02
CA GLU A 37 2.56 4.65 -9.49
C GLU A 37 1.09 5.02 -9.49
N THR A 38 0.20 4.03 -9.58
CA THR A 38 -1.23 4.28 -9.48
C THR A 38 -1.60 4.81 -8.10
N PHE A 39 -0.85 4.41 -7.09
CA PHE A 39 -1.17 4.74 -5.70
C PHE A 39 -0.44 5.97 -5.18
N LEU A 40 0.68 6.34 -5.78
CA LEU A 40 1.46 7.46 -5.27
C LEU A 40 0.64 8.75 -5.36
N GLY A 41 0.59 9.46 -4.23
CA GLY A 41 -0.16 10.70 -4.16
C GLY A 41 -1.63 10.52 -3.84
N LYS A 42 -2.12 9.30 -3.79
CA LYS A 42 -3.50 9.06 -3.39
C LYS A 42 -3.62 9.08 -1.88
N LYS A 43 -4.84 9.32 -1.42
CA LYS A 43 -5.11 9.48 0.00
C LYS A 43 -5.75 8.21 0.55
N LEU A 44 -5.36 7.83 1.76
CA LEU A 44 -5.98 6.70 2.43
C LEU A 44 -7.39 7.05 2.86
N LYS A 45 -8.34 6.20 2.51
CA LYS A 45 -9.73 6.36 2.94
C LYS A 45 -9.96 5.79 4.34
N SER A 46 -9.06 4.91 4.78
CA SER A 46 -9.17 4.29 6.08
C SER A 46 -7.77 4.12 6.63
N ALA A 47 -7.68 3.98 7.96
CA ALA A 47 -6.39 3.71 8.60
C ALA A 47 -5.92 2.32 8.21
N VAL A 48 -4.61 2.16 8.14
CA VAL A 48 -4.00 0.88 7.80
C VAL A 48 -2.99 0.51 8.87
N GLU A 49 -2.70 -0.78 8.96
CA GLU A 49 -1.78 -1.28 9.96
C GLU A 49 -0.49 -1.74 9.32
N ALA A 50 0.57 -1.77 10.12
CA ALA A 50 1.88 -2.19 9.67
C ALA A 50 1.82 -3.59 9.08
N GLU A 51 2.56 -3.77 8.00
CA GLU A 51 2.75 -5.08 7.37
C GLU A 51 1.48 -5.70 6.81
N THR A 52 0.49 -4.86 6.49
CA THR A 52 -0.70 -5.33 5.80
C THR A 52 -0.62 -4.96 4.33
N PRO A 53 -1.27 -5.75 3.45
CA PRO A 53 -1.19 -5.46 2.02
C PRO A 53 -2.01 -4.25 1.64
N LEU A 54 -1.49 -3.52 0.66
CA LEU A 54 -2.21 -2.42 0.04
C LEU A 54 -3.32 -2.97 -0.84
N ASN A 55 -4.47 -2.31 -0.87
CA ASN A 55 -5.50 -2.68 -1.84
C ASN A 55 -6.23 -1.43 -2.31
N PHE A 56 -6.95 -1.59 -3.45
CA PHE A 56 -7.58 -0.45 -4.09
C PHE A 56 -8.70 0.16 -3.26
N GLU A 57 -9.29 -0.63 -2.38
CA GLU A 57 -10.42 -0.14 -1.58
C GLU A 57 -9.99 0.80 -0.47
N GLN A 58 -8.70 0.84 -0.17
CA GLN A 58 -8.19 1.68 0.91
C GLN A 58 -7.88 3.10 0.47
N VAL A 59 -7.91 3.38 -0.82
CA VAL A 59 -7.47 4.68 -1.34
C VAL A 59 -8.56 5.33 -2.18
N GLU A 60 -8.44 6.65 -2.25
CA GLU A 60 -9.34 7.44 -3.10
C GLU A 60 -8.70 7.75 -4.42
#